data_ef85533d529d1bb87631bc23d0326b41
#
_entry.id   ef85533d529d1bb87631bc23d0326b41
#
_cell.length_a   1.000
_cell.length_b   1.000
_cell.length_c   1.000
_cell.angle_alpha   90.00
_cell.angle_beta   90.00
_cell.angle_gamma   90.00
#
_symmetry.space_group_name_H-M   'P 1'
#
loop_
_entity.id
_entity.type
_entity.pdbx_description
1 polymer ?
#
loop_
_entity_poly.entity_id
_entity_poly.type
_entity_poly.pdbx_seq_one_letter_code
_entity_poly.pdbx_strand_id
1 'polypeptide(L)'
;IYLGYPNYCGTMPMAVYTFLEAFDFTGKTIHPFCTHEGSGLSNTVNDIKNTAKGATVTNGLPVFGSDADKAEGIVNDWIKKI
;
A
#
# COMPACT_ATOMS: atom_id res chain seq x y z
N ILE A 1 -7.40 -5.21 -5.94
CA ILE A 1 -7.37 -3.79 -5.56
C ILE A 1 -5.94 -3.32 -5.40
N TYR A 2 -5.59 -2.26 -6.07
CA TYR A 2 -4.30 -1.58 -5.91
C TYR A 2 -4.50 -0.41 -4.97
N LEU A 3 -3.83 -0.41 -3.83
CA LEU A 3 -3.98 0.62 -2.80
C LEU A 3 -2.69 1.42 -2.68
N GLY A 4 -2.73 2.69 -3.11
CA GLY A 4 -1.58 3.59 -3.06
C GLY A 4 -1.74 4.62 -1.96
N TYR A 5 -0.66 4.90 -1.23
CA TYR A 5 -0.67 5.87 -0.12
C TYR A 5 0.75 6.37 0.17
N PRO A 6 0.88 7.58 0.73
CA PRO A 6 2.17 8.01 1.27
C PRO A 6 2.41 7.40 2.65
N ASN A 7 3.67 7.05 2.93
CA ASN A 7 4.06 6.58 4.26
C ASN A 7 4.46 7.80 5.11
N TYR A 8 3.60 8.18 6.04
CA TYR A 8 3.83 9.30 6.95
C TYR A 8 4.28 8.77 8.31
N CYS A 9 5.56 8.96 8.64
CA CYS A 9 6.12 8.57 9.94
C CYS A 9 5.83 7.12 10.32
N GLY A 10 5.89 6.23 9.34
CA GLY A 10 5.69 4.80 9.56
C GLY A 10 4.24 4.33 9.48
N THR A 11 3.30 5.20 9.16
CA THR A 11 1.89 4.85 9.10
C THR A 11 1.20 5.46 7.88
N MET A 12 -0.01 4.98 7.60
CA MET A 12 -0.84 5.50 6.52
C MET A 12 -1.60 6.76 6.96
N PRO A 13 -1.98 7.64 6.00
CA PRO A 13 -2.90 8.73 6.32
C PRO A 13 -4.23 8.20 6.88
N MET A 14 -4.87 8.96 7.75
CA MET A 14 -6.13 8.55 8.37
C MET A 14 -7.22 8.26 7.35
N ALA A 15 -7.22 8.96 6.21
CA ALA A 15 -8.20 8.72 5.15
C ALA A 15 -8.13 7.28 4.61
N VAL A 16 -6.94 6.67 4.60
CA VAL A 16 -6.77 5.28 4.15
C VAL A 16 -7.42 4.33 5.15
N TYR A 17 -7.21 4.56 6.46
CA TYR A 17 -7.87 3.76 7.50
C TYR A 17 -9.39 3.87 7.39
N THR A 18 -9.90 5.07 7.21
CA THR A 18 -11.35 5.31 7.06
C THR A 18 -11.91 4.55 5.87
N PHE A 19 -11.21 4.57 4.74
CA PHE A 19 -11.62 3.81 3.55
C PHE A 19 -11.65 2.30 3.84
N LEU A 20 -10.60 1.77 4.46
CA LEU A 20 -10.52 0.34 4.74
C LEU A 20 -11.57 -0.13 5.76
N GLU A 21 -11.97 0.74 6.68
CA GLU A 21 -13.00 0.43 7.66
C GLU A 21 -14.41 0.55 7.09
N ALA A 22 -14.60 1.36 6.03
CA ALA A 22 -15.93 1.66 5.48
C ALA A 22 -16.47 0.54 4.60
N PHE A 23 -15.63 -0.37 4.09
CA PHE A 23 -16.05 -1.41 3.14
C PHE A 23 -15.62 -2.78 3.62
N ASP A 24 -16.36 -3.81 3.19
CA ASP A 24 -16.03 -5.20 3.45
C ASP A 24 -15.11 -5.71 2.34
N PHE A 25 -13.86 -6.02 2.71
CA PHE A 25 -12.86 -6.53 1.77
C PHE A 25 -12.71 -8.05 1.83
N THR A 26 -13.59 -8.76 2.51
CA THR A 26 -13.53 -10.22 2.60
C THR A 26 -13.50 -10.86 1.23
N GLY A 27 -12.54 -11.73 0.99
CA GLY A 27 -12.35 -12.39 -0.30
C GLY A 27 -11.67 -11.54 -1.36
N LYS A 28 -11.32 -10.30 -1.04
CA LYS A 28 -10.60 -9.42 -1.96
C LYS A 28 -9.09 -9.53 -1.76
N THR A 29 -8.34 -9.24 -2.81
CA THR A 29 -6.89 -9.14 -2.73
C THR A 29 -6.48 -7.67 -2.83
N ILE A 30 -5.64 -7.22 -1.90
CA ILE A 30 -5.13 -5.85 -1.88
C ILE A 30 -3.63 -5.88 -2.19
N HIS A 31 -3.24 -5.11 -3.19
CA HIS A 31 -1.83 -4.92 -3.58
C HIS A 31 -1.41 -3.51 -3.16
N PRO A 32 -0.78 -3.35 -1.99
CA PRO A 32 -0.42 -2.02 -1.50
C PRO A 32 0.86 -1.50 -2.17
N PHE A 33 0.92 -0.20 -2.39
CA PHE A 33 2.16 0.48 -2.76
C PHE A 33 2.19 1.83 -2.09
N CYS A 34 3.40 2.29 -1.72
CA CYS A 34 3.53 3.55 -1.01
C CYS A 34 4.75 4.35 -1.48
N THR A 35 4.68 5.67 -1.35
CA THR A 35 5.85 6.53 -1.44
C THR A 35 6.42 6.75 -0.04
N HIS A 36 7.74 6.88 0.06
CA HIS A 36 8.42 7.04 1.35
C HIS A 36 9.71 7.86 1.18
N GLU A 37 10.26 8.31 2.30
CA GLU A 37 11.50 9.07 2.35
C GLU A 37 12.63 8.31 3.06
N GLY A 38 12.62 6.97 2.94
CA GLY A 38 13.67 6.11 3.49
C GLY A 38 13.19 5.01 4.41
N SER A 39 11.92 5.04 4.85
CA SER A 39 11.38 4.04 5.77
C SER A 39 10.69 2.87 5.07
N GLY A 40 10.61 2.87 3.74
CA GLY A 40 9.98 1.79 3.00
C GLY A 40 8.49 1.68 3.31
N LEU A 41 8.00 0.45 3.38
CA LEU A 41 6.61 0.18 3.74
C LEU A 41 6.35 0.30 5.23
N SER A 42 7.40 0.27 6.05
CA SER A 42 7.31 0.23 7.51
C SER A 42 6.33 -0.86 7.96
N ASN A 43 5.40 -0.55 8.85
CA ASN A 43 4.40 -1.50 9.31
C ASN A 43 3.07 -1.42 8.55
N THR A 44 3.03 -0.68 7.43
CA THR A 44 1.77 -0.37 6.76
C THR A 44 1.07 -1.60 6.18
N VAL A 45 1.82 -2.59 5.69
CA VAL A 45 1.21 -3.83 5.19
C VAL A 45 0.46 -4.55 6.31
N ASN A 46 1.06 -4.64 7.51
CA ASN A 46 0.39 -5.23 8.67
C ASN A 46 -0.82 -4.40 9.10
N ASP A 47 -0.73 -3.09 9.04
CA ASP A 47 -1.84 -2.20 9.36
C ASP A 47 -3.02 -2.43 8.41
N ILE A 48 -2.74 -2.63 7.12
CA ILE A 48 -3.77 -2.95 6.13
C ILE A 48 -4.41 -4.30 6.46
N LYS A 49 -3.60 -5.32 6.78
CA LYS A 49 -4.11 -6.64 7.16
C LYS A 49 -5.02 -6.59 8.38
N ASN A 50 -4.65 -5.77 9.37
CA ASN A 50 -5.42 -5.65 10.60
C ASN A 50 -6.71 -4.85 10.41
N THR A 51 -6.72 -3.91 9.48
CA THR A 51 -7.86 -3.03 9.24
C THR A 51 -8.84 -3.64 8.25
N ALA A 52 -8.34 -4.19 7.15
CA ALA A 52 -9.15 -4.84 6.11
C ALA A 52 -9.22 -6.35 6.37
N LYS A 53 -9.82 -6.75 7.47
CA LYS A 53 -9.90 -8.15 7.90
C LYS A 53 -10.61 -9.00 6.86
N GLY A 54 -10.06 -10.19 6.60
CA GLY A 54 -10.62 -11.09 5.61
C GLY A 54 -10.07 -10.90 4.20
N ALA A 55 -9.36 -9.81 3.93
CA ALA A 55 -8.69 -9.59 2.65
C ALA A 55 -7.34 -10.31 2.61
N THR A 56 -6.91 -10.69 1.41
CA THR A 56 -5.54 -11.13 1.16
C THR A 56 -4.71 -9.90 0.80
N VAL A 57 -3.63 -9.66 1.55
CA VAL A 57 -2.76 -8.49 1.33
C VAL A 57 -1.39 -8.99 0.88
N THR A 58 -0.95 -8.53 -0.30
CA THR A 58 0.33 -8.94 -0.87
C THR A 58 1.48 -8.14 -0.24
N ASN A 59 2.73 -8.46 -0.63
CA ASN A 59 3.91 -7.88 0.00
C ASN A 59 4.07 -6.37 -0.18
N GLY A 60 3.46 -5.80 -1.18
CA GLY A 60 3.53 -4.36 -1.37
C GLY A 60 4.77 -3.88 -2.13
N LEU A 61 4.70 -2.63 -2.59
CA LEU A 61 5.77 -1.97 -3.34
C LEU A 61 6.13 -0.65 -2.68
N PRO A 62 7.34 -0.48 -2.14
CA PRO A 62 7.81 0.82 -1.69
C PRO A 62 8.41 1.60 -2.86
N VAL A 63 8.07 2.88 -2.97
CA VAL A 63 8.67 3.78 -3.97
C VAL A 63 9.29 4.95 -3.22
N PHE A 64 10.62 5.13 -3.36
CA PHE A 64 11.29 6.24 -2.73
C PHE A 64 10.76 7.56 -3.32
N GLY A 65 10.51 8.56 -2.47
CA GLY A 65 9.90 9.82 -2.90
C GLY A 65 10.65 10.50 -4.05
N SER A 66 11.99 10.43 -4.04
CA SER A 66 12.81 10.99 -5.11
C SER A 66 12.67 10.24 -6.44
N ASP A 67 12.14 9.03 -6.43
CA ASP A 67 11.90 8.21 -7.62
C ASP A 67 10.45 8.29 -8.11
N ALA A 68 9.64 9.16 -7.54
CA ALA A 68 8.23 9.28 -7.89
C ALA A 68 8.02 9.63 -9.37
N ASP A 69 8.94 10.40 -9.96
CA ASP A 69 8.90 10.74 -11.39
C ASP A 69 9.19 9.53 -12.30
N LYS A 70 9.77 8.47 -11.76
CA LYS A 70 10.06 7.21 -12.46
C LYS A 70 9.09 6.10 -12.08
N ALA A 71 8.09 6.43 -11.29
CA ALA A 71 7.19 5.43 -10.70
C ALA A 71 6.42 4.63 -11.74
N GLU A 72 6.13 5.21 -12.90
CA GLU A 72 5.39 4.50 -13.95
C GLU A 72 6.07 3.20 -14.34
N GLY A 73 7.39 3.24 -14.60
CA GLY A 73 8.14 2.04 -14.94
C GLY A 73 8.20 1.04 -13.78
N ILE A 74 8.42 1.54 -12.56
CA ILE A 74 8.51 0.71 -11.36
C ILE A 74 7.18 -0.01 -11.12
N VAL A 75 6.08 0.72 -11.18
CA VAL A 75 4.74 0.17 -10.95
C VAL A 75 4.36 -0.83 -12.05
N ASN A 76 4.66 -0.50 -13.31
CA ASN A 76 4.37 -1.40 -14.42
C ASN A 76 5.11 -2.73 -14.30
N ASP A 77 6.38 -2.70 -13.89
CA ASP A 77 7.15 -3.93 -13.66
C ASP A 77 6.56 -4.74 -12.50
N TRP A 78 6.16 -4.06 -11.44
CA TRP A 78 5.55 -4.70 -10.28
C TRP A 78 4.21 -5.37 -10.63
N ILE A 79 3.36 -4.68 -11.39
CA ILE A 79 2.06 -5.23 -11.82
C ILE A 79 2.24 -6.52 -12.61
N LYS A 80 3.27 -6.59 -13.44
CA LYS A 80 3.55 -7.80 -14.25
C LYS A 80 3.99 -8.99 -13.41
N LYS A 81 4.49 -8.75 -12.19
CA LYS A 81 4.97 -9.80 -11.28
C LYS A 81 3.89 -10.33 -10.35
N ILE A 82 2.81 -9.63 -10.23
CA ILE A 82 1.70 -10.04 -9.36
C ILE A 82 0.47 -10.47 -10.23
#